data_2e59c1e00259af15655993fe32cd449f
#
_entry.id   2e59c1e00259af15655993fe32cd449f
#
_cell.length_a   1.000
_cell.length_b   1.000
_cell.length_c   1.000
_cell.angle_alpha   90.00
_cell.angle_beta   90.00
_cell.angle_gamma   90.00
#
_symmetry.space_group_name_H-M   'P 1'
#
loop_
_entity.id
_entity.type
_entity.pdbx_description
1 polymer ?
#
loop_
_entity_poly.entity_id
_entity_poly.type
_entity_poly.pdbx_seq_one_letter_code
_entity_poly.pdbx_strand_id
1 'polypeptide(L)'
;PCDNHCEGKRNHALKWIQNRNQSESWGTLKCDHCQKSVSLAGIMNIKVFCRGEKPWEPVPGLNWVPTHEQCTNGHERSIMRVAMVTSNSIYYASSQSSLYVPLSWITQGSVTLQGDAIECLDEINRKYTRKLRNNPQLTKEDYIQGLGDIVQYAEDEGYEINENEAVAIKNEFLGISNEVDVVKTYRLDEFKVFVDNDNTPEDDPKFKFNDINLHEFKRPNLMNKFLKIKQVSTLAVTSTQLGFARVKMPSPKLVNGQVVYNNEQIRPIYSGNINDVKVLPANQIYGEGLFFAFDSQAINQWSKQHGLEAYYKAKLESGSMGEFLESEMEMYGRAKFYLLHTFSHIIMKELEFSCGYPTASICERLYYSDEMCGVLI
;
A
#
# COMPACT_ATOMS: atom_id res chain seq x y z
N PRO A 1 29.22 -6.40 29.98
CA PRO A 1 29.84 -7.58 30.63
C PRO A 1 31.31 -7.43 30.94
N CYS A 2 31.98 -6.33 30.58
CA CYS A 2 33.33 -6.06 31.07
C CYS A 2 33.19 -5.18 32.32
N ASP A 3 33.78 -5.64 33.44
CA ASP A 3 33.92 -4.78 34.61
C ASP A 3 34.91 -3.65 34.30
N ASN A 4 35.03 -2.67 35.17
CA ASN A 4 35.79 -1.42 35.04
C ASN A 4 37.22 -1.52 34.47
N HIS A 5 37.78 -2.72 34.27
CA HIS A 5 39.13 -2.95 33.69
C HIS A 5 39.21 -2.65 32.19
N CYS A 6 38.08 -2.52 31.49
CA CYS A 6 38.00 -2.14 30.09
C CYS A 6 37.49 -0.72 29.87
N GLU A 7 37.29 0.07 30.94
CA GLU A 7 36.90 1.47 30.85
C GLU A 7 37.96 2.29 30.13
N GLY A 8 37.53 3.08 29.14
CA GLY A 8 38.42 3.95 28.33
C GLY A 8 38.96 3.34 27.03
N LYS A 9 38.76 2.06 26.76
CA LYS A 9 39.10 1.48 25.45
C LYS A 9 37.87 1.43 24.56
N ARG A 10 37.83 2.28 23.57
CA ARG A 10 36.67 2.42 22.62
C ARG A 10 36.39 1.17 21.78
N ASN A 11 37.28 0.18 21.71
CA ASN A 11 37.15 -1.03 20.92
C ASN A 11 37.21 -2.26 21.82
N HIS A 12 36.07 -2.61 22.42
CA HIS A 12 35.91 -3.91 23.05
C HIS A 12 35.72 -4.96 21.96
N ALA A 13 36.72 -5.79 21.71
CA ALA A 13 36.55 -6.95 20.83
C ALA A 13 35.79 -8.04 21.60
N LEU A 14 34.47 -8.04 21.46
CA LEU A 14 33.65 -9.12 21.98
C LEU A 14 33.52 -10.20 20.91
N LYS A 15 33.90 -11.43 21.29
CA LYS A 15 33.69 -12.62 20.44
C LYS A 15 32.54 -13.42 20.94
N TRP A 16 31.65 -13.78 20.01
CA TRP A 16 30.59 -14.75 20.25
C TRP A 16 31.16 -16.15 20.01
N ILE A 17 31.08 -17.00 21.02
CA ILE A 17 31.49 -18.39 20.98
C ILE A 17 30.25 -19.26 21.08
N GLN A 18 29.97 -19.98 20.00
CA GLN A 18 28.89 -20.94 19.99
C GLN A 18 29.38 -22.31 20.45
N ASN A 19 28.78 -22.82 21.53
CA ASN A 19 29.07 -24.16 22.02
C ASN A 19 28.18 -25.16 21.27
N ARG A 20 28.73 -25.81 20.26
CA ARG A 20 27.98 -26.75 19.40
C ARG A 20 27.52 -28.02 20.11
N ASN A 21 28.06 -28.31 21.29
CA ASN A 21 27.80 -29.54 22.04
C ASN A 21 26.74 -29.40 23.16
N GLN A 22 26.20 -28.21 23.36
CA GLN A 22 25.15 -27.98 24.35
C GLN A 22 23.92 -27.41 23.65
N SER A 23 22.86 -28.22 23.56
CA SER A 23 21.58 -27.86 22.92
C SER A 23 20.85 -26.68 23.62
N GLU A 24 21.28 -26.29 24.81
CA GLU A 24 20.62 -25.25 25.62
C GLU A 24 21.38 -23.93 25.72
N SER A 25 22.62 -23.84 25.21
CA SER A 25 23.39 -22.59 25.33
C SER A 25 23.35 -21.79 24.05
N TRP A 26 22.70 -20.62 24.08
CA TRP A 26 22.69 -19.62 22.99
C TRP A 26 24.06 -19.05 22.66
N GLY A 27 25.10 -19.57 23.28
CA GLY A 27 26.48 -19.13 23.13
C GLY A 27 26.99 -18.30 24.32
N THR A 28 28.24 -17.94 24.23
CA THR A 28 28.94 -17.18 25.26
C THR A 28 29.60 -15.97 24.62
N LEU A 29 29.43 -14.78 25.19
CA LEU A 29 30.21 -13.60 24.81
C LEU A 29 31.52 -13.55 25.63
N LYS A 30 32.63 -13.48 24.95
CA LYS A 30 33.97 -13.38 25.57
C LYS A 30 34.64 -12.09 25.15
N CYS A 31 35.19 -11.36 26.11
CA CYS A 31 35.99 -10.18 25.82
C CYS A 31 37.47 -10.58 25.59
N ASP A 32 38.05 -10.17 24.46
CA ASP A 32 39.45 -10.47 24.15
C ASP A 32 40.45 -9.74 25.05
N HIS A 33 40.04 -8.64 25.67
CA HIS A 33 40.94 -7.88 26.56
C HIS A 33 40.98 -8.44 27.99
N CYS A 34 39.83 -8.55 28.65
CA CYS A 34 39.79 -9.02 30.05
C CYS A 34 39.48 -10.50 30.18
N GLN A 35 39.33 -11.22 29.07
CA GLN A 35 39.02 -12.66 29.01
C GLN A 35 37.72 -13.06 29.74
N LYS A 36 36.96 -12.10 30.26
CA LYS A 36 35.69 -12.38 30.93
C LYS A 36 34.67 -12.90 29.93
N SER A 37 33.97 -13.92 30.31
CA SER A 37 32.94 -14.54 29.50
C SER A 37 31.61 -14.49 30.22
N VAL A 38 30.52 -14.30 29.47
CA VAL A 38 29.13 -14.28 29.95
C VAL A 38 28.30 -15.18 29.06
N SER A 39 27.61 -16.12 29.67
CA SER A 39 26.64 -16.95 28.94
C SER A 39 25.45 -16.11 28.48
N LEU A 40 24.99 -16.36 27.27
CA LEU A 40 23.75 -15.76 26.73
C LEU A 40 22.51 -16.56 27.13
N ALA A 41 22.66 -17.67 27.87
CA ALA A 41 21.52 -18.41 28.41
C ALA A 41 20.67 -17.49 29.28
N GLY A 42 19.37 -17.45 29.03
CA GLY A 42 18.46 -16.60 29.78
C GLY A 42 18.50 -15.10 29.45
N ILE A 43 19.24 -14.66 28.42
CA ILE A 43 19.35 -13.25 28.03
C ILE A 43 17.97 -12.63 27.72
N MET A 44 17.02 -13.44 27.27
CA MET A 44 15.66 -13.00 26.99
C MET A 44 14.90 -12.58 28.27
N ASN A 45 15.35 -13.03 29.43
CA ASN A 45 14.73 -12.74 30.74
C ASN A 45 15.39 -11.56 31.46
N ILE A 46 16.47 -11.00 30.92
CA ILE A 46 17.16 -9.86 31.52
C ILE A 46 16.30 -8.61 31.37
N LYS A 47 15.99 -7.96 32.50
CA LYS A 47 15.31 -6.67 32.50
C LYS A 47 16.29 -5.58 32.11
N VAL A 48 16.12 -5.05 30.91
CA VAL A 48 16.89 -3.89 30.41
C VAL A 48 15.94 -2.69 30.36
N PHE A 49 16.36 -1.61 31.00
CA PHE A 49 15.54 -0.39 31.02
C PHE A 49 15.86 0.49 29.81
N CYS A 50 14.84 1.18 29.32
CA CYS A 50 15.00 2.14 28.24
C CYS A 50 16.00 3.25 28.65
N ARG A 51 16.98 3.51 27.80
CA ARG A 51 17.96 4.59 27.99
C ARG A 51 17.55 5.90 27.36
N GLY A 52 16.45 5.93 26.62
CA GLY A 52 15.99 7.10 25.88
C GLY A 52 16.70 7.34 24.55
N GLU A 53 17.63 6.46 24.19
CA GLU A 53 18.36 6.58 22.93
C GLU A 53 17.42 6.29 21.76
N LYS A 54 17.30 7.25 20.83
CA LYS A 54 16.53 7.12 19.60
C LYS A 54 17.47 7.17 18.39
N PRO A 55 18.23 6.10 18.09
CA PRO A 55 19.24 6.11 17.04
C PRO A 55 18.69 6.33 15.63
N TRP A 56 17.39 6.29 15.45
CA TRP A 56 16.68 6.53 14.18
C TRP A 56 16.20 7.98 14.00
N GLU A 57 16.33 8.83 15.01
CA GLU A 57 15.98 10.25 14.92
C GLU A 57 17.26 11.08 14.74
N PRO A 58 17.51 11.61 13.52
CA PRO A 58 18.61 12.54 13.34
C PRO A 58 18.30 13.85 14.07
N VAL A 59 19.24 14.34 14.88
CA VAL A 59 19.14 15.66 15.48
C VAL A 59 19.59 16.68 14.45
N PRO A 60 18.73 17.63 14.02
CA PRO A 60 19.12 18.64 13.07
C PRO A 60 20.31 19.47 13.59
N GLY A 61 21.40 19.50 12.86
CA GLY A 61 22.55 20.38 13.12
C GLY A 61 23.66 19.84 14.03
N LEU A 62 23.57 18.60 14.51
CA LEU A 62 24.62 17.96 15.31
C LEU A 62 24.99 16.60 14.76
N ASN A 63 26.30 16.35 14.65
CA ASN A 63 26.81 15.02 14.38
C ASN A 63 26.33 14.04 15.46
N TRP A 64 25.29 13.32 15.17
CA TRP A 64 24.77 12.15 15.89
C TRP A 64 24.90 12.21 17.42
N VAL A 65 24.07 12.99 18.08
CA VAL A 65 23.86 12.90 19.52
C VAL A 65 22.47 12.33 19.74
N PRO A 66 22.33 11.14 20.34
CA PRO A 66 21.02 10.59 20.65
C PRO A 66 20.28 11.51 21.63
N THR A 67 19.01 11.80 21.34
CA THR A 67 18.13 12.47 22.30
C THR A 67 17.88 11.56 23.50
N HIS A 68 18.16 12.06 24.70
CA HIS A 68 18.06 11.29 25.96
C HIS A 68 16.72 11.51 26.67
N GLU A 69 15.61 11.32 26.00
CA GLU A 69 14.32 11.24 26.69
C GLU A 69 14.07 9.81 27.14
N GLN A 70 14.18 9.58 28.45
CA GLN A 70 13.86 8.27 29.02
C GLN A 70 12.37 7.99 28.93
N CYS A 71 12.01 6.86 28.35
CA CYS A 71 10.63 6.39 28.35
C CYS A 71 10.22 6.04 29.79
N THR A 72 9.27 6.78 30.32
CA THR A 72 8.67 6.49 31.64
C THR A 72 7.23 6.05 31.47
N ASN A 73 6.83 5.04 32.20
CA ASN A 73 5.43 4.64 32.33
C ASN A 73 4.99 5.12 33.72
N GLY A 74 4.52 6.37 33.81
CA GLY A 74 4.36 7.04 35.10
C GLY A 74 5.70 7.40 35.72
N HIS A 75 6.01 6.90 36.92
CA HIS A 75 7.26 7.15 37.65
C HIS A 75 8.34 6.09 37.43
N GLU A 76 8.01 4.98 36.74
CA GLU A 76 8.94 3.87 36.54
C GLU A 76 9.53 3.89 35.12
N ARG A 77 10.81 3.50 35.03
CA ARG A 77 11.47 3.33 33.72
C ARG A 77 10.84 2.19 32.93
N SER A 78 10.54 2.42 31.68
CA SER A 78 10.01 1.37 30.79
C SER A 78 11.04 0.28 30.56
N ILE A 79 10.62 -0.97 30.70
CA ILE A 79 11.46 -2.15 30.46
C ILE A 79 11.46 -2.43 28.95
N MET A 80 12.68 -2.58 28.40
CA MET A 80 12.87 -3.02 27.03
C MET A 80 12.60 -4.53 26.93
N ARG A 81 11.80 -4.93 25.94
CA ARG A 81 11.62 -6.34 25.60
C ARG A 81 12.65 -6.74 24.56
N VAL A 82 13.27 -7.89 24.78
CA VAL A 82 14.19 -8.47 23.78
C VAL A 82 13.35 -9.09 22.67
N ALA A 83 13.69 -8.78 21.44
CA ALA A 83 13.06 -9.38 20.27
C ALA A 83 14.15 -9.82 19.28
N MET A 84 13.90 -10.86 18.51
CA MET A 84 14.81 -11.30 17.46
C MET A 84 14.81 -10.29 16.31
N VAL A 85 15.97 -10.04 15.73
CA VAL A 85 16.13 -9.11 14.58
C VAL A 85 15.23 -9.51 13.40
N THR A 86 14.97 -10.80 13.25
CA THR A 86 14.11 -11.36 12.21
C THR A 86 12.63 -11.42 12.62
N SER A 87 12.28 -10.91 13.81
CA SER A 87 10.88 -10.93 14.26
C SER A 87 10.04 -9.91 13.51
N ASN A 88 8.99 -10.37 12.86
CA ASN A 88 8.01 -9.52 12.19
C ASN A 88 7.27 -8.58 13.16
N SER A 89 7.36 -8.83 14.46
CA SER A 89 6.71 -8.00 15.50
C SER A 89 7.47 -6.72 15.86
N ILE A 90 8.64 -6.45 15.24
CA ILE A 90 9.43 -5.25 15.53
C ILE A 90 9.16 -4.12 14.55
N TYR A 91 8.94 -4.46 13.29
CA TYR A 91 8.72 -3.51 12.20
C TYR A 91 7.49 -3.88 11.42
N TYR A 92 6.64 -2.90 11.23
CA TYR A 92 5.44 -2.99 10.40
C TYR A 92 5.62 -2.03 9.23
N ALA A 93 5.93 -2.57 8.07
CA ALA A 93 6.08 -1.78 6.86
C ALA A 93 4.73 -1.24 6.41
N SER A 94 4.68 0.04 6.08
CA SER A 94 3.58 0.63 5.34
C SER A 94 4.00 0.72 3.89
N SER A 95 3.37 -0.05 3.04
CA SER A 95 3.63 -0.09 1.60
C SER A 95 2.33 0.01 0.83
N GLN A 96 2.40 0.58 -0.35
CA GLN A 96 1.33 0.55 -1.34
C GLN A 96 1.81 -0.14 -2.60
N SER A 97 0.92 -0.88 -3.24
CA SER A 97 1.21 -1.56 -4.49
C SER A 97 0.26 -1.12 -5.59
N SER A 98 0.80 -0.96 -6.79
CA SER A 98 0.05 -0.75 -8.02
C SER A 98 0.36 -1.87 -9.01
N LEU A 99 -0.65 -2.28 -9.76
CA LEU A 99 -0.46 -3.17 -10.88
C LEU A 99 0.03 -2.35 -12.08
N TYR A 100 0.87 -2.95 -12.89
CA TYR A 100 1.13 -2.39 -14.20
C TYR A 100 -0.09 -2.65 -15.10
N VAL A 101 -0.64 -1.59 -15.63
CA VAL A 101 -1.71 -1.63 -16.63
C VAL A 101 -1.24 -0.85 -17.85
N PRO A 102 -1.34 -1.41 -19.06
CA PRO A 102 -0.99 -0.67 -20.28
C PRO A 102 -1.80 0.62 -20.40
N LEU A 103 -1.13 1.76 -20.60
CA LEU A 103 -1.78 3.08 -20.66
C LEU A 103 -2.86 3.16 -21.73
N SER A 104 -2.68 2.44 -22.84
CA SER A 104 -3.68 2.37 -23.93
C SER A 104 -5.02 1.75 -23.52
N TRP A 105 -5.07 1.09 -22.36
CA TRP A 105 -6.27 0.40 -21.84
C TRP A 105 -6.95 1.16 -20.70
N ILE A 106 -6.33 2.22 -20.22
CA ILE A 106 -6.92 3.09 -19.19
C ILE A 106 -7.88 4.05 -19.89
N THR A 107 -9.17 3.84 -19.73
CA THR A 107 -10.19 4.58 -20.47
C THR A 107 -10.76 5.79 -19.75
N GLN A 108 -10.58 5.93 -18.44
CA GLN A 108 -11.12 7.06 -17.67
C GLN A 108 -10.35 7.35 -16.38
N GLY A 109 -9.97 8.60 -16.19
CA GLY A 109 -10.07 9.29 -14.89
C GLY A 109 -8.83 9.54 -14.08
N SER A 110 -7.73 8.88 -14.27
CA SER A 110 -6.46 9.33 -13.72
C SER A 110 -5.45 9.60 -14.85
N VAL A 111 -5.76 10.57 -15.67
CA VAL A 111 -4.75 11.11 -16.59
C VAL A 111 -3.71 11.78 -15.70
N THR A 112 -2.65 11.04 -15.39
CA THR A 112 -1.42 11.64 -14.87
C THR A 112 -0.87 12.47 -16.01
N LEU A 113 -0.96 13.78 -15.88
CA LEU A 113 -0.41 14.69 -16.87
C LEU A 113 1.06 14.34 -17.12
N GLN A 114 1.46 14.15 -18.36
CA GLN A 114 2.82 13.82 -18.77
C GLN A 114 3.20 14.60 -20.01
N GLY A 115 4.49 14.82 -20.22
CA GLY A 115 4.99 15.50 -21.41
C GLY A 115 4.31 16.84 -21.65
N ASP A 116 3.77 17.01 -22.86
CA ASP A 116 3.13 18.24 -23.32
C ASP A 116 1.99 18.73 -22.45
N ALA A 117 1.27 17.81 -21.80
CA ALA A 117 0.17 18.17 -20.89
C ALA A 117 0.67 18.87 -19.62
N ILE A 118 1.82 18.47 -19.06
CA ILE A 118 2.45 19.16 -17.93
C ILE A 118 2.95 20.53 -18.38
N GLU A 119 3.63 20.61 -19.52
CA GLU A 119 4.17 21.86 -20.05
C GLU A 119 3.05 22.87 -20.37
N CYS A 120 1.94 22.38 -20.90
CA CYS A 120 0.75 23.19 -21.14
C CYS A 120 0.15 23.72 -19.83
N LEU A 121 0.03 22.90 -18.78
CA LEU A 121 -0.44 23.34 -17.47
C LEU A 121 0.48 24.40 -16.86
N ASP A 122 1.79 24.22 -16.97
CA ASP A 122 2.78 25.17 -16.48
C ASP A 122 2.69 26.51 -17.23
N GLU A 123 2.44 26.48 -18.54
CA GLU A 123 2.24 27.68 -19.32
C GLU A 123 0.95 28.41 -18.91
N ILE A 124 -0.14 27.70 -18.72
CA ILE A 124 -1.40 28.24 -18.21
C ILE A 124 -1.17 28.91 -16.84
N ASN A 125 -0.47 28.27 -15.92
CA ASN A 125 -0.14 28.83 -14.60
C ASN A 125 0.73 30.08 -14.69
N ARG A 126 1.73 30.09 -15.57
CA ARG A 126 2.61 31.25 -15.82
C ARG A 126 1.83 32.46 -16.37
N LYS A 127 0.99 32.21 -17.37
CA LYS A 127 0.17 33.28 -17.98
C LYS A 127 -0.90 33.81 -17.01
N TYR A 128 -1.53 32.92 -16.23
CA TYR A 128 -2.43 33.33 -15.17
C TYR A 128 -1.75 34.25 -14.15
N THR A 129 -0.59 33.82 -13.64
CA THR A 129 0.18 34.60 -12.64
C THR A 129 0.58 35.98 -13.18
N ARG A 130 0.91 36.07 -14.47
CA ARG A 130 1.20 37.36 -15.12
C ARG A 130 -0.03 38.25 -15.24
N LYS A 131 -1.19 37.70 -15.62
CA LYS A 131 -2.45 38.47 -15.70
C LYS A 131 -2.96 38.86 -14.32
N LEU A 132 -2.80 38.04 -13.31
CA LEU A 132 -3.19 38.34 -11.93
C LEU A 132 -2.45 39.57 -11.38
N ARG A 133 -1.19 39.81 -11.76
CA ARG A 133 -0.44 41.03 -11.38
C ARG A 133 -1.10 42.31 -11.89
N ASN A 134 -1.71 42.26 -13.07
CA ASN A 134 -2.38 43.42 -13.70
C ASN A 134 -3.87 43.50 -13.33
N ASN A 135 -4.49 42.41 -12.92
CA ASN A 135 -5.88 42.30 -12.50
C ASN A 135 -5.99 41.42 -11.24
N PRO A 136 -5.82 41.99 -10.02
CA PRO A 136 -5.85 41.22 -8.77
C PRO A 136 -7.20 40.53 -8.47
N GLN A 137 -8.27 40.92 -9.14
CA GLN A 137 -9.62 40.33 -8.98
C GLN A 137 -9.88 39.15 -9.91
N LEU A 138 -8.92 38.80 -10.76
CA LEU A 138 -9.08 37.70 -11.71
C LEU A 138 -9.10 36.35 -10.99
N THR A 139 -10.22 35.63 -11.08
CA THR A 139 -10.32 34.26 -10.53
C THR A 139 -9.72 33.24 -11.49
N LYS A 140 -9.38 32.05 -10.96
CA LYS A 140 -8.92 30.94 -11.81
C LYS A 140 -10.02 30.46 -12.75
N GLU A 141 -11.27 30.46 -12.26
CA GLU A 141 -12.47 30.08 -13.01
C GLU A 141 -12.67 31.00 -14.21
N ASP A 142 -12.65 32.32 -14.00
CA ASP A 142 -12.81 33.29 -15.08
C ASP A 142 -11.66 33.20 -16.10
N TYR A 143 -10.44 32.94 -15.60
CA TYR A 143 -9.28 32.81 -16.47
C TYR A 143 -9.37 31.59 -17.38
N ILE A 144 -9.66 30.41 -16.83
CA ILE A 144 -9.73 29.16 -17.59
C ILE A 144 -10.90 29.17 -18.56
N GLN A 145 -12.04 29.75 -18.13
CA GLN A 145 -13.20 29.93 -19.01
C GLN A 145 -12.87 30.86 -20.19
N GLY A 146 -12.05 31.87 -19.95
CA GLY A 146 -11.60 32.80 -20.98
C GLY A 146 -10.60 32.23 -21.98
N LEU A 147 -10.01 31.06 -21.71
CA LEU A 147 -9.17 30.34 -22.66
C LEU A 147 -10.01 29.56 -23.71
N GLY A 148 -11.28 29.26 -23.39
CA GLY A 148 -12.15 28.48 -24.26
C GLY A 148 -11.83 26.98 -24.24
N ASP A 149 -11.71 26.38 -25.43
CA ASP A 149 -11.35 24.96 -25.55
C ASP A 149 -9.85 24.78 -25.25
N ILE A 150 -9.55 23.94 -24.26
CA ILE A 150 -8.18 23.69 -23.80
C ILE A 150 -7.37 22.90 -24.83
N VAL A 151 -8.00 22.00 -25.60
CA VAL A 151 -7.30 21.26 -26.68
C VAL A 151 -6.85 22.23 -27.73
N GLN A 152 -7.76 23.09 -28.19
CA GLN A 152 -7.42 24.10 -29.18
C GLN A 152 -6.37 25.10 -28.69
N TYR A 153 -6.49 25.52 -27.43
CA TYR A 153 -5.49 26.38 -26.79
C TYR A 153 -4.10 25.73 -26.77
N ALA A 154 -4.03 24.44 -26.43
CA ALA A 154 -2.78 23.69 -26.39
C ALA A 154 -2.16 23.57 -27.80
N GLU A 155 -2.95 23.24 -28.80
CA GLU A 155 -2.50 23.22 -30.20
C GLU A 155 -1.93 24.56 -30.64
N ASP A 156 -2.62 25.67 -30.31
CA ASP A 156 -2.18 27.03 -30.64
C ASP A 156 -0.84 27.40 -29.97
N GLU A 157 -0.56 26.85 -28.79
CA GLU A 157 0.69 27.04 -28.04
C GLU A 157 1.77 25.97 -28.43
N GLY A 158 1.45 25.00 -29.28
CA GLY A 158 2.38 24.00 -29.81
C GLY A 158 2.48 22.73 -28.94
N TYR A 159 1.47 22.43 -28.17
CA TYR A 159 1.37 21.21 -27.35
C TYR A 159 0.37 20.23 -27.97
N GLU A 160 0.70 18.94 -27.98
CA GLU A 160 -0.19 17.86 -28.43
C GLU A 160 -0.85 17.21 -27.19
N ILE A 161 -2.13 17.52 -26.95
CA ILE A 161 -2.91 16.94 -25.85
C ILE A 161 -4.24 16.39 -26.36
N ASN A 162 -4.78 15.39 -25.66
CA ASN A 162 -6.10 14.84 -25.94
C ASN A 162 -7.19 15.46 -25.03
N GLU A 163 -8.47 15.17 -25.31
CA GLU A 163 -9.61 15.69 -24.56
C GLU A 163 -9.55 15.32 -23.05
N ASN A 164 -9.07 14.13 -22.70
CA ASN A 164 -8.97 13.69 -21.31
C ASN A 164 -7.88 14.47 -20.56
N GLU A 165 -6.77 14.74 -21.22
CA GLU A 165 -5.69 15.58 -20.68
C GLU A 165 -6.14 17.03 -20.51
N ALA A 166 -6.93 17.56 -21.44
CA ALA A 166 -7.49 18.89 -21.33
C ALA A 166 -8.41 19.03 -20.11
N VAL A 167 -9.26 18.03 -19.85
CA VAL A 167 -10.08 17.99 -18.64
C VAL A 167 -9.23 17.91 -17.38
N ALA A 168 -8.18 17.09 -17.39
CA ALA A 168 -7.26 16.95 -16.27
C ALA A 168 -6.50 18.25 -15.99
N ILE A 169 -5.98 18.93 -17.02
CA ILE A 169 -5.34 20.25 -16.94
C ILE A 169 -6.29 21.27 -16.32
N LYS A 170 -7.54 21.32 -16.77
CA LYS A 170 -8.54 22.23 -16.23
C LYS A 170 -8.79 21.99 -14.73
N ASN A 171 -8.96 20.73 -14.35
CA ASN A 171 -9.21 20.36 -12.96
C ASN A 171 -8.01 20.69 -12.06
N GLU A 172 -6.80 20.35 -12.49
CA GLU A 172 -5.57 20.63 -11.75
C GLU A 172 -5.33 22.13 -11.61
N PHE A 173 -5.53 22.91 -12.68
CA PHE A 173 -5.41 24.37 -12.63
C PHE A 173 -6.38 25.02 -11.65
N LEU A 174 -7.64 24.57 -11.65
CA LEU A 174 -8.66 25.08 -10.73
C LEU A 174 -8.43 24.67 -9.28
N GLY A 175 -7.53 23.69 -9.05
CA GLY A 175 -7.40 23.06 -7.73
C GLY A 175 -8.70 22.36 -7.36
N ILE A 176 -9.53 22.07 -8.35
CA ILE A 176 -10.57 21.07 -8.23
C ILE A 176 -9.79 19.75 -8.17
N SER A 177 -9.17 19.48 -7.02
CA SER A 177 -9.09 18.12 -6.59
C SER A 177 -10.56 17.71 -6.54
N ASN A 178 -11.06 17.10 -7.61
CA ASN A 178 -11.99 16.04 -7.36
C ASN A 178 -11.26 15.24 -6.29
N GLU A 179 -11.78 15.17 -5.10
CA GLU A 179 -11.60 14.06 -4.21
C GLU A 179 -12.28 12.83 -4.87
N VAL A 180 -12.10 12.70 -6.18
CA VAL A 180 -12.17 11.43 -6.88
C VAL A 180 -11.03 10.71 -6.23
N ASP A 181 -11.39 9.81 -5.33
CA ASP A 181 -10.45 8.95 -4.68
C ASP A 181 -9.60 8.32 -5.79
N VAL A 182 -8.40 8.88 -6.02
CA VAL A 182 -7.48 8.48 -7.11
C VAL A 182 -7.25 6.98 -7.03
N VAL A 183 -7.27 6.43 -5.81
CA VAL A 183 -7.12 5.00 -5.56
C VAL A 183 -8.35 4.24 -6.08
N LYS A 184 -9.56 4.76 -5.85
CA LYS A 184 -10.79 4.13 -6.34
C LYS A 184 -10.85 4.14 -7.86
N THR A 185 -10.52 5.26 -8.48
CA THR A 185 -10.49 5.39 -9.94
C THR A 185 -9.47 4.43 -10.55
N TYR A 186 -8.26 4.41 -9.99
CA TYR A 186 -7.21 3.49 -10.43
C TYR A 186 -7.61 2.01 -10.27
N ARG A 187 -8.32 1.68 -9.19
CA ARG A 187 -8.89 0.34 -8.97
C ARG A 187 -9.96 -0.03 -10.00
N LEU A 188 -10.78 0.93 -10.36
CA LEU A 188 -11.80 0.72 -11.40
C LEU A 188 -11.15 0.47 -12.76
N ASP A 189 -10.12 1.23 -13.11
CA ASP A 189 -9.36 1.03 -14.33
C ASP A 189 -8.70 -0.35 -14.35
N GLU A 190 -8.04 -0.77 -13.26
CA GLU A 190 -7.50 -2.12 -13.13
C GLU A 190 -8.57 -3.19 -13.36
N PHE A 191 -9.74 -3.04 -12.73
CA PHE A 191 -10.84 -3.99 -12.87
C PHE A 191 -11.37 -4.05 -14.30
N LYS A 192 -11.60 -2.90 -14.93
CA LYS A 192 -12.09 -2.80 -16.30
C LYS A 192 -11.13 -3.44 -17.30
N VAL A 193 -9.84 -3.25 -17.13
CA VAL A 193 -8.83 -3.87 -18.00
C VAL A 193 -8.99 -5.39 -18.06
N PHE A 194 -9.25 -6.04 -16.93
CA PHE A 194 -9.49 -7.48 -16.91
C PHE A 194 -10.87 -7.87 -17.45
N VAL A 195 -11.88 -7.03 -17.31
CA VAL A 195 -13.25 -7.36 -17.73
C VAL A 195 -13.47 -7.08 -19.22
N ASP A 196 -12.97 -5.95 -19.72
CA ASP A 196 -13.28 -5.45 -21.05
C ASP A 196 -12.38 -6.05 -22.14
N ASN A 197 -11.25 -6.65 -21.77
CA ASN A 197 -10.31 -7.24 -22.73
C ASN A 197 -10.27 -8.76 -22.56
N ASP A 198 -10.33 -9.49 -23.68
CA ASP A 198 -10.30 -10.97 -23.64
C ASP A 198 -8.89 -11.52 -23.55
N ASN A 199 -7.92 -10.91 -24.25
CA ASN A 199 -6.52 -11.31 -24.24
C ASN A 199 -5.61 -10.10 -24.19
N THR A 200 -4.40 -10.30 -23.63
CA THR A 200 -3.38 -9.25 -23.69
C THR A 200 -2.77 -9.11 -25.09
N PRO A 201 -2.26 -7.93 -25.46
CA PRO A 201 -1.39 -7.77 -26.61
C PRO A 201 -0.20 -8.72 -26.52
N GLU A 202 0.18 -9.36 -27.63
CA GLU A 202 1.24 -10.39 -27.67
C GLU A 202 2.61 -9.86 -27.20
N ASP A 203 2.87 -8.58 -27.33
CA ASP A 203 4.18 -7.97 -27.11
C ASP A 203 4.38 -7.32 -25.74
N ASP A 204 3.41 -7.38 -24.82
CA ASP A 204 3.61 -6.80 -23.48
C ASP A 204 4.28 -7.82 -22.53
N PRO A 205 5.56 -7.61 -22.17
CA PRO A 205 6.28 -8.54 -21.27
C PRO A 205 5.87 -8.40 -19.80
N LYS A 206 5.13 -7.35 -19.44
CA LYS A 206 4.80 -7.01 -18.05
C LYS A 206 3.39 -7.39 -17.65
N PHE A 207 2.53 -7.66 -18.65
CA PHE A 207 1.12 -7.90 -18.39
C PHE A 207 0.58 -8.91 -19.40
N LYS A 208 0.28 -10.13 -18.95
CA LYS A 208 -0.26 -11.20 -19.80
C LYS A 208 -1.35 -11.97 -19.08
N PHE A 209 -2.48 -12.10 -19.73
CA PHE A 209 -3.58 -12.93 -19.25
C PHE A 209 -4.36 -13.55 -20.42
N ASN A 210 -5.12 -14.60 -20.12
CA ASN A 210 -6.02 -15.26 -21.05
C ASN A 210 -7.38 -15.49 -20.38
N ASP A 211 -8.45 -15.42 -21.16
CA ASP A 211 -9.78 -15.79 -20.71
C ASP A 211 -9.87 -17.30 -20.46
N ILE A 212 -10.54 -17.69 -19.39
CA ILE A 212 -10.92 -19.05 -19.12
C ILE A 212 -12.35 -19.25 -19.65
N ASN A 213 -12.52 -20.23 -20.55
CA ASN A 213 -13.81 -20.53 -21.13
C ASN A 213 -14.76 -21.14 -20.08
N LEU A 214 -15.71 -20.37 -19.58
CA LEU A 214 -16.64 -20.80 -18.54
C LEU A 214 -17.61 -21.90 -19.01
N HIS A 215 -17.85 -22.03 -20.32
CA HIS A 215 -18.74 -23.04 -20.87
C HIS A 215 -18.18 -24.47 -20.84
N GLU A 216 -16.88 -24.61 -20.63
CA GLU A 216 -16.23 -25.93 -20.51
C GLU A 216 -16.43 -26.59 -19.14
N PHE A 217 -16.93 -25.87 -18.16
CA PHE A 217 -17.11 -26.39 -16.82
C PHE A 217 -18.44 -27.11 -16.66
N LYS A 218 -18.42 -28.26 -15.96
CA LYS A 218 -19.57 -29.13 -15.71
C LYS A 218 -20.65 -28.52 -14.77
N ARG A 219 -20.49 -27.31 -14.30
CA ARG A 219 -21.40 -26.65 -13.34
C ARG A 219 -21.89 -25.30 -13.87
N PRO A 220 -22.76 -25.28 -14.88
CA PRO A 220 -23.21 -24.04 -15.52
C PRO A 220 -23.92 -23.09 -14.54
N ASN A 221 -24.69 -23.63 -13.58
CA ASN A 221 -25.39 -22.81 -12.57
C ASN A 221 -24.45 -22.06 -11.63
N LEU A 222 -23.21 -22.54 -11.47
CA LEU A 222 -22.20 -21.82 -10.70
C LEU A 222 -21.44 -20.85 -11.62
N MET A 223 -21.09 -21.30 -12.81
CA MET A 223 -20.30 -20.50 -13.75
C MET A 223 -21.01 -19.25 -14.22
N ASN A 224 -22.35 -19.25 -14.33
CA ASN A 224 -23.13 -18.06 -14.68
C ASN A 224 -23.18 -16.97 -13.57
N LYS A 225 -22.54 -17.20 -12.43
CA LYS A 225 -22.34 -16.19 -11.39
C LYS A 225 -21.08 -15.38 -11.60
N PHE A 226 -20.21 -15.83 -12.48
CA PHE A 226 -19.01 -15.12 -12.88
C PHE A 226 -19.24 -14.37 -14.19
N LEU A 227 -18.82 -13.14 -14.22
CA LEU A 227 -18.77 -12.34 -15.45
C LEU A 227 -17.57 -12.75 -16.30
N LYS A 228 -16.42 -12.87 -15.66
CA LYS A 228 -15.14 -13.30 -16.27
C LYS A 228 -14.29 -14.06 -15.27
N ILE A 229 -13.52 -15.03 -15.77
CA ILE A 229 -12.41 -15.64 -15.03
C ILE A 229 -11.20 -15.59 -15.97
N LYS A 230 -10.07 -15.11 -15.45
CA LYS A 230 -8.83 -15.01 -16.24
C LYS A 230 -7.67 -15.68 -15.55
N GLN A 231 -6.86 -16.34 -16.34
CA GLN A 231 -5.54 -16.79 -15.93
C GLN A 231 -4.54 -15.68 -16.25
N VAL A 232 -3.92 -15.12 -15.23
CA VAL A 232 -2.88 -14.09 -15.35
C VAL A 232 -1.54 -14.79 -15.29
N SER A 233 -0.84 -14.87 -16.42
CA SER A 233 0.45 -15.56 -16.53
C SER A 233 1.64 -14.63 -16.22
N THR A 234 1.45 -13.33 -16.35
CA THR A 234 2.48 -12.35 -15.98
C THR A 234 1.80 -11.05 -15.55
N LEU A 235 2.19 -10.57 -14.40
CA LEU A 235 1.73 -9.30 -13.86
C LEU A 235 2.88 -8.58 -13.16
N ALA A 236 3.28 -7.44 -13.67
CA ALA A 236 4.22 -6.59 -12.97
C ALA A 236 3.50 -5.77 -11.89
N VAL A 237 4.00 -5.86 -10.67
CA VAL A 237 3.50 -5.15 -9.50
C VAL A 237 4.60 -4.27 -8.96
N THR A 238 4.34 -2.97 -8.88
CA THR A 238 5.25 -2.02 -8.24
C THR A 238 4.80 -1.81 -6.79
N SER A 239 5.67 -2.15 -5.86
CA SER A 239 5.44 -1.93 -4.43
C SER A 239 6.34 -0.79 -3.95
N THR A 240 5.73 0.25 -3.40
CA THR A 240 6.39 1.42 -2.84
C THR A 240 6.28 1.40 -1.34
N GLN A 241 7.40 1.55 -0.65
CA GLN A 241 7.41 1.63 0.80
C GLN A 241 7.25 3.08 1.23
N LEU A 242 6.18 3.37 1.96
CA LEU A 242 5.84 4.72 2.44
C LEU A 242 6.52 5.04 3.76
N GLY A 243 6.62 4.05 4.63
CA GLY A 243 7.15 4.21 5.97
C GLY A 243 7.11 2.92 6.77
N PHE A 244 7.27 3.05 8.06
CA PHE A 244 7.18 1.92 8.98
C PHE A 244 6.71 2.36 10.36
N ALA A 245 6.06 1.45 11.08
CA ALA A 245 5.82 1.57 12.51
C ALA A 245 6.70 0.58 13.28
N ARG A 246 7.01 0.89 14.52
CA ARG A 246 7.84 0.02 15.38
C ARG A 246 7.05 -0.44 16.60
N VAL A 247 7.28 -1.68 16.99
CA VAL A 247 6.82 -2.30 18.24
C VAL A 247 5.31 -2.48 18.32
N LYS A 248 4.53 -1.51 17.90
CA LYS A 248 3.07 -1.58 17.85
C LYS A 248 2.62 -1.48 16.40
N MET A 249 1.82 -2.44 15.98
CA MET A 249 1.19 -2.38 14.67
C MET A 249 0.27 -1.15 14.64
N PRO A 250 0.39 -0.28 13.62
CA PRO A 250 -0.57 0.81 13.46
C PRO A 250 -1.95 0.22 13.21
N SER A 251 -2.97 0.91 13.69
CA SER A 251 -4.34 0.50 13.45
C SER A 251 -4.62 0.49 11.95
N PRO A 252 -4.92 -0.67 11.37
CA PRO A 252 -5.24 -0.74 9.96
C PRO A 252 -6.65 -0.19 9.72
N LYS A 253 -6.83 0.46 8.59
CA LYS A 253 -8.12 0.81 8.01
C LYS A 253 -8.18 0.23 6.62
N LEU A 254 -9.32 -0.25 6.25
CA LEU A 254 -9.54 -0.68 4.87
C LEU A 254 -10.09 0.53 4.11
N VAL A 255 -9.39 1.00 3.09
CA VAL A 255 -9.79 2.12 2.24
C VAL A 255 -9.74 1.65 0.79
N ASN A 256 -10.89 1.67 0.10
CA ASN A 256 -11.01 1.22 -1.30
C ASN A 256 -10.40 -0.17 -1.58
N GLY A 257 -10.62 -1.12 -0.69
CA GLY A 257 -10.08 -2.48 -0.81
C GLY A 257 -8.58 -2.60 -0.52
N GLN A 258 -7.95 -1.54 -0.03
CA GLN A 258 -6.55 -1.57 0.41
C GLN A 258 -6.44 -1.35 1.91
N VAL A 259 -5.54 -2.08 2.54
CA VAL A 259 -5.20 -1.82 3.94
C VAL A 259 -4.35 -0.54 4.01
N VAL A 260 -4.91 0.49 4.60
CA VAL A 260 -4.20 1.74 4.89
C VAL A 260 -3.98 1.85 6.38
N TYR A 261 -2.80 2.26 6.78
CA TYR A 261 -2.47 2.44 8.19
C TYR A 261 -2.59 3.90 8.61
N ASN A 262 -2.94 4.14 9.86
CA ASN A 262 -2.97 5.51 10.40
C ASN A 262 -1.59 6.17 10.27
N ASN A 263 -1.52 7.21 9.47
CA ASN A 263 -0.27 7.91 9.15
C ASN A 263 0.42 8.54 10.37
N GLU A 264 -0.32 8.87 11.42
CA GLU A 264 0.26 9.43 12.66
C GLU A 264 1.20 8.44 13.39
N GLN A 265 1.00 7.14 13.15
CA GLN A 265 1.79 6.07 13.75
C GLN A 265 2.93 5.59 12.84
N ILE A 266 2.93 6.03 11.60
CA ILE A 266 3.91 5.63 10.59
C ILE A 266 5.01 6.68 10.50
N ARG A 267 6.24 6.22 10.64
CA ARG A 267 7.42 7.06 10.39
C ARG A 267 7.83 6.94 8.93
N PRO A 268 7.95 8.07 8.22
CA PRO A 268 8.40 8.03 6.83
C PRO A 268 9.84 7.50 6.74
N ILE A 269 10.17 6.80 5.66
CA ILE A 269 11.53 6.31 5.42
C ILE A 269 12.46 7.47 5.05
N TYR A 270 11.95 8.44 4.30
CA TYR A 270 12.66 9.64 3.92
C TYR A 270 11.97 10.87 4.49
N SER A 271 12.74 11.72 5.15
CA SER A 271 12.31 13.01 5.65
C SER A 271 12.69 14.17 4.71
N GLY A 272 13.36 13.88 3.60
CA GLY A 272 13.86 14.89 2.68
C GLY A 272 13.19 14.84 1.31
N ASN A 273 13.04 16.01 0.70
CA ASN A 273 12.67 16.15 -0.69
C ASN A 273 13.93 16.35 -1.53
N ILE A 274 13.99 15.74 -2.69
CA ILE A 274 15.01 16.04 -3.70
C ILE A 274 14.33 16.99 -4.70
N ASN A 275 14.78 18.23 -4.77
CA ASN A 275 14.18 19.26 -5.62
C ASN A 275 12.65 19.40 -5.43
N ASP A 276 12.21 19.43 -4.17
CA ASP A 276 10.79 19.47 -3.77
C ASP A 276 9.93 18.25 -4.18
N VAL A 277 10.55 17.22 -4.70
CA VAL A 277 9.88 15.95 -5.05
C VAL A 277 10.12 14.92 -3.93
N LYS A 278 9.05 14.29 -3.46
CA LYS A 278 9.14 13.17 -2.52
C LYS A 278 9.66 11.94 -3.26
N VAL A 279 10.80 11.40 -2.84
CA VAL A 279 11.39 10.18 -3.38
C VAL A 279 11.19 9.04 -2.40
N LEU A 280 10.56 7.96 -2.84
CA LEU A 280 10.28 6.78 -2.04
C LEU A 280 10.95 5.55 -2.67
N PRO A 281 11.45 4.61 -1.86
CA PRO A 281 11.96 3.36 -2.38
C PRO A 281 10.81 2.50 -2.91
N ALA A 282 10.99 1.99 -4.11
CA ALA A 282 10.05 1.09 -4.76
C ALA A 282 10.79 -0.09 -5.39
N ASN A 283 10.10 -1.22 -5.47
CA ASN A 283 10.56 -2.38 -6.21
C ASN A 283 9.45 -2.88 -7.13
N GLN A 284 9.85 -3.40 -8.28
CA GLN A 284 8.95 -4.07 -9.20
C GLN A 284 9.18 -5.57 -9.11
N ILE A 285 8.10 -6.31 -8.88
CA ILE A 285 8.08 -7.76 -8.86
C ILE A 285 7.13 -8.26 -9.95
N TYR A 286 7.36 -9.49 -10.39
CA TYR A 286 6.49 -10.16 -11.34
C TYR A 286 5.79 -11.31 -10.64
N GLY A 287 4.48 -11.42 -10.87
CA GLY A 287 3.64 -12.47 -10.33
C GLY A 287 2.78 -13.11 -11.42
N GLU A 288 2.10 -14.13 -11.02
CA GLU A 288 1.03 -14.81 -11.77
C GLU A 288 -0.18 -14.93 -10.87
N GLY A 289 -1.34 -15.22 -11.42
CA GLY A 289 -2.54 -15.32 -10.60
C GLY A 289 -3.82 -15.66 -11.35
N LEU A 290 -4.91 -15.56 -10.63
CA LEU A 290 -6.26 -15.75 -11.14
C LEU A 290 -7.11 -14.53 -10.84
N PHE A 291 -7.75 -14.00 -11.86
CA PHE A 291 -8.74 -12.94 -11.71
C PHE A 291 -10.15 -13.49 -11.85
N PHE A 292 -11.02 -13.10 -10.94
CA PHE A 292 -12.42 -13.46 -10.92
C PHE A 292 -13.28 -12.20 -10.87
N ALA A 293 -14.10 -11.99 -11.89
CA ALA A 293 -15.16 -10.98 -11.86
C ALA A 293 -16.50 -11.67 -11.69
N PHE A 294 -17.29 -11.20 -10.74
CA PHE A 294 -18.63 -11.72 -10.45
C PHE A 294 -19.71 -10.89 -11.13
N ASP A 295 -20.84 -11.53 -11.42
CA ASP A 295 -22.04 -10.80 -11.79
C ASP A 295 -22.59 -10.02 -10.59
N SER A 296 -22.42 -8.71 -10.62
CA SER A 296 -22.86 -7.81 -9.56
C SER A 296 -24.36 -7.89 -9.31
N GLN A 297 -25.17 -8.11 -10.34
CA GLN A 297 -26.62 -8.23 -10.19
C GLN A 297 -27.00 -9.51 -9.44
N ALA A 298 -26.37 -10.64 -9.79
CA ALA A 298 -26.57 -11.90 -9.11
C ALA A 298 -26.17 -11.84 -7.63
N ILE A 299 -25.05 -11.16 -7.31
CA ILE A 299 -24.59 -10.98 -5.93
C ILE A 299 -25.53 -10.07 -5.14
N ASN A 300 -25.98 -8.96 -5.72
CA ASN A 300 -26.93 -8.07 -5.07
C ASN A 300 -28.29 -8.74 -4.82
N GLN A 301 -28.76 -9.55 -5.76
CA GLN A 301 -29.98 -10.32 -5.60
C GLN A 301 -29.84 -11.36 -4.48
N TRP A 302 -28.74 -12.10 -4.44
CA TRP A 302 -28.42 -13.05 -3.38
C TRP A 302 -28.39 -12.35 -2.01
N SER A 303 -27.70 -11.23 -1.87
CA SER A 303 -27.63 -10.46 -0.63
C SER A 303 -29.02 -10.05 -0.14
N LYS A 304 -29.87 -9.56 -1.03
CA LYS A 304 -31.26 -9.15 -0.71
C LYS A 304 -32.13 -10.33 -0.28
N GLN A 305 -32.08 -11.45 -1.02
CA GLN A 305 -32.89 -12.64 -0.73
C GLN A 305 -32.61 -13.22 0.65
N HIS A 306 -31.39 -13.12 1.13
CA HIS A 306 -30.98 -13.67 2.41
C HIS A 306 -30.91 -12.62 3.54
N GLY A 307 -31.30 -11.37 3.29
CA GLY A 307 -31.29 -10.31 4.28
C GLY A 307 -29.91 -10.01 4.86
N LEU A 308 -28.86 -10.28 4.10
CA LEU A 308 -27.47 -10.24 4.59
C LEU A 308 -27.01 -8.83 4.94
N GLU A 309 -27.46 -7.82 4.21
CA GLU A 309 -27.11 -6.43 4.53
C GLU A 309 -27.62 -6.01 5.91
N ALA A 310 -28.88 -6.37 6.26
CA ALA A 310 -29.42 -6.11 7.58
C ALA A 310 -28.68 -6.89 8.68
N TYR A 311 -28.30 -8.16 8.40
CA TYR A 311 -27.53 -8.97 9.32
C TYR A 311 -26.16 -8.37 9.63
N TYR A 312 -25.42 -7.98 8.61
CA TYR A 312 -24.10 -7.39 8.79
C TYR A 312 -24.16 -5.99 9.42
N LYS A 313 -25.20 -5.21 9.09
CA LYS A 313 -25.47 -3.93 9.74
C LYS A 313 -25.69 -4.09 11.24
N ALA A 314 -26.50 -5.04 11.65
CA ALA A 314 -26.76 -5.32 13.06
C ALA A 314 -25.49 -5.79 13.79
N LYS A 315 -24.64 -6.58 13.13
CA LYS A 315 -23.33 -6.98 13.70
C LYS A 315 -22.39 -5.81 13.89
N LEU A 316 -22.35 -4.89 12.96
CA LEU A 316 -21.55 -3.67 13.06
C LEU A 316 -22.01 -2.81 14.26
N GLU A 317 -23.32 -2.55 14.36
CA GLU A 317 -23.94 -1.78 15.44
C GLU A 317 -23.73 -2.42 16.82
N SER A 318 -23.58 -3.73 16.89
CA SER A 318 -23.27 -4.45 18.15
C SER A 318 -21.80 -4.35 18.59
N GLY A 319 -20.93 -3.71 17.82
CA GLY A 319 -19.49 -3.62 18.10
C GLY A 319 -18.75 -4.97 18.05
N SER A 320 -19.40 -6.02 17.52
CA SER A 320 -18.81 -7.36 17.43
C SER A 320 -17.85 -7.51 16.25
N MET A 321 -17.74 -6.51 15.40
CA MET A 321 -16.79 -6.41 14.31
C MET A 321 -15.72 -5.40 14.70
N GLY A 322 -14.45 -5.71 14.45
CA GLY A 322 -13.36 -4.79 14.77
C GLY A 322 -13.46 -3.49 13.95
N GLU A 323 -13.00 -2.39 14.52
CA GLU A 323 -12.92 -1.06 13.90
C GLU A 323 -12.33 -1.06 12.46
N PHE A 324 -11.57 -2.09 12.14
CA PHE A 324 -10.91 -2.29 10.86
C PHE A 324 -11.87 -2.37 9.67
N LEU A 325 -13.08 -2.91 9.89
CA LEU A 325 -14.04 -3.17 8.81
C LEU A 325 -15.16 -2.13 8.75
N GLU A 326 -15.25 -1.24 9.75
CA GLU A 326 -16.40 -0.33 9.91
C GLU A 326 -16.51 0.71 8.80
N SER A 327 -15.40 1.34 8.43
CA SER A 327 -15.44 2.53 7.56
C SER A 327 -15.82 2.23 6.12
N GLU A 328 -15.53 1.03 5.60
CA GLU A 328 -15.74 0.71 4.20
C GLU A 328 -16.98 -0.11 3.92
N MET A 329 -17.41 -0.88 4.91
CA MET A 329 -18.63 -1.64 4.78
C MET A 329 -19.89 -0.75 4.71
N GLU A 330 -19.82 0.46 5.22
CA GLU A 330 -20.94 1.42 5.11
C GLU A 330 -21.14 1.91 3.69
N MET A 331 -20.07 1.96 2.90
CA MET A 331 -20.07 2.62 1.59
C MET A 331 -20.47 1.72 0.42
N TYR A 332 -20.10 0.43 0.42
CA TYR A 332 -20.16 -0.41 -0.78
C TYR A 332 -20.90 -1.75 -0.67
N GLY A 333 -21.59 -2.00 0.44
CA GLY A 333 -22.31 -3.25 0.66
C GLY A 333 -21.49 -4.30 1.39
N ARG A 334 -21.88 -4.54 2.62
CA ARG A 334 -21.22 -5.43 3.57
C ARG A 334 -21.15 -6.87 3.10
N ALA A 335 -22.26 -7.36 2.54
CA ALA A 335 -22.35 -8.74 2.06
C ALA A 335 -21.41 -9.01 0.88
N LYS A 336 -21.27 -8.05 -0.04
CA LYS A 336 -20.35 -8.15 -1.18
C LYS A 336 -18.90 -8.27 -0.72
N PHE A 337 -18.46 -7.42 0.21
CA PHE A 337 -17.13 -7.49 0.76
C PHE A 337 -16.83 -8.85 1.40
N TYR A 338 -17.71 -9.32 2.29
CA TYR A 338 -17.51 -10.62 2.96
C TYR A 338 -17.47 -11.79 1.98
N LEU A 339 -18.33 -11.75 0.95
CA LEU A 339 -18.32 -12.77 -0.08
C LEU A 339 -16.95 -12.83 -0.79
N LEU A 340 -16.49 -11.69 -1.30
CA LEU A 340 -15.24 -11.61 -2.05
C LEU A 340 -14.03 -12.01 -1.20
N HIS A 341 -13.93 -11.48 0.02
CA HIS A 341 -12.86 -11.79 0.94
C HIS A 341 -12.87 -13.27 1.36
N THR A 342 -14.03 -13.83 1.66
CA THR A 342 -14.14 -15.26 1.99
C THR A 342 -13.79 -16.14 0.79
N PHE A 343 -14.26 -15.77 -0.40
CA PHE A 343 -13.94 -16.48 -1.63
C PHE A 343 -12.44 -16.48 -1.90
N SER A 344 -11.77 -15.32 -1.79
CA SER A 344 -10.33 -15.24 -2.00
C SER A 344 -9.56 -16.16 -1.06
N HIS A 345 -9.90 -16.16 0.23
CA HIS A 345 -9.26 -17.06 1.20
C HIS A 345 -9.49 -18.53 0.93
N ILE A 346 -10.65 -18.91 0.41
CA ILE A 346 -10.92 -20.30 0.00
C ILE A 346 -10.03 -20.69 -1.18
N ILE A 347 -9.92 -19.83 -2.19
CA ILE A 347 -9.06 -20.07 -3.36
C ILE A 347 -7.58 -20.10 -2.95
N MET A 348 -7.13 -19.17 -2.10
CA MET A 348 -5.75 -19.15 -1.59
C MET A 348 -5.39 -20.47 -0.90
N LYS A 349 -6.30 -21.01 -0.06
CA LYS A 349 -6.11 -22.32 0.56
C LYS A 349 -6.04 -23.45 -0.45
N GLU A 350 -6.89 -23.41 -1.47
CA GLU A 350 -6.86 -24.43 -2.53
C GLU A 350 -5.54 -24.39 -3.32
N LEU A 351 -5.04 -23.20 -3.64
CA LEU A 351 -3.74 -23.01 -4.29
C LEU A 351 -2.58 -23.51 -3.41
N GLU A 352 -2.65 -23.29 -2.09
CA GLU A 352 -1.67 -23.82 -1.15
C GLU A 352 -1.65 -25.34 -1.18
N PHE A 353 -2.81 -26.00 -1.08
CA PHE A 353 -2.89 -27.46 -1.01
C PHE A 353 -2.65 -28.14 -2.36
N SER A 354 -3.22 -27.60 -3.44
CA SER A 354 -3.19 -28.26 -4.75
C SER A 354 -1.95 -27.89 -5.56
N CYS A 355 -1.41 -26.70 -5.40
CA CYS A 355 -0.29 -26.19 -6.19
C CYS A 355 1.00 -26.01 -5.37
N GLY A 356 0.92 -26.08 -4.03
CA GLY A 356 2.09 -25.99 -3.16
C GLY A 356 2.60 -24.56 -2.97
N TYR A 357 1.82 -23.53 -3.30
CA TYR A 357 2.20 -22.14 -3.04
C TYR A 357 2.21 -21.85 -1.53
N PRO A 358 3.28 -21.27 -0.98
CA PRO A 358 3.25 -20.83 0.41
C PRO A 358 2.19 -19.73 0.61
N THR A 359 1.33 -19.84 1.61
CA THR A 359 0.28 -18.84 1.89
C THR A 359 0.84 -17.41 2.00
N ALA A 360 2.06 -17.27 2.53
CA ALA A 360 2.74 -15.98 2.66
C ALA A 360 3.15 -15.34 1.32
N SER A 361 3.15 -16.09 0.22
CA SER A 361 3.48 -15.59 -1.12
C SER A 361 2.25 -15.24 -1.95
N ILE A 362 1.06 -15.62 -1.48
CA ILE A 362 -0.20 -15.33 -2.14
C ILE A 362 -0.80 -14.07 -1.55
N CYS A 363 -1.18 -13.12 -2.39
CA CYS A 363 -1.83 -11.88 -2.00
C CYS A 363 -3.19 -11.75 -2.66
N GLU A 364 -4.15 -11.18 -1.96
CA GLU A 364 -5.44 -10.85 -2.54
C GLU A 364 -5.52 -9.36 -2.90
N ARG A 365 -6.28 -9.08 -3.96
CA ARG A 365 -6.63 -7.72 -4.35
C ARG A 365 -8.12 -7.67 -4.63
N LEU A 366 -8.87 -7.02 -3.75
CA LEU A 366 -10.32 -6.95 -3.81
C LEU A 366 -10.77 -5.77 -4.66
N TYR A 367 -11.77 -6.00 -5.50
CA TYR A 367 -12.47 -5.01 -6.31
C TYR A 367 -13.95 -5.02 -5.92
N TYR A 368 -14.36 -4.08 -5.08
CA TYR A 368 -15.72 -3.99 -4.62
C TYR A 368 -16.17 -2.53 -4.55
N SER A 369 -17.21 -2.22 -5.28
CA SER A 369 -17.95 -0.96 -5.29
C SER A 369 -19.26 -1.21 -5.98
N ASP A 370 -20.01 -0.18 -6.29
CA ASP A 370 -21.22 -0.31 -7.13
C ASP A 370 -20.87 -0.79 -8.54
N GLU A 371 -19.68 -0.42 -9.03
CA GLU A 371 -19.20 -0.72 -10.39
C GLU A 371 -18.29 -1.95 -10.46
N MET A 372 -17.72 -2.39 -9.34
CA MET A 372 -16.75 -3.48 -9.26
C MET A 372 -17.24 -4.63 -8.38
N CYS A 373 -17.05 -5.85 -8.84
CA CYS A 373 -17.30 -7.05 -8.05
C CYS A 373 -16.32 -8.15 -8.48
N GLY A 374 -15.15 -8.24 -7.86
CA GLY A 374 -14.15 -9.20 -8.25
C GLY A 374 -12.97 -9.32 -7.29
N VAL A 375 -12.09 -10.24 -7.61
CA VAL A 375 -10.86 -10.50 -6.85
C VAL A 375 -9.75 -10.95 -7.79
N LEU A 376 -8.54 -10.48 -7.53
CA LEU A 376 -7.29 -10.99 -8.11
C LEU A 376 -6.49 -11.65 -7.00
N ILE A 377 -6.04 -12.87 -7.23
CA ILE A 377 -5.28 -13.68 -6.28
C ILE A 377 -3.96 -14.08 -6.93
#